data_bd648ba9636a1ee4d693b54895f93344
#
_entry.id   bd648ba9636a1ee4d693b54895f93344
#
_cell.length_a   1.000
_cell.length_b   1.000
_cell.length_c   1.000
_cell.angle_alpha   90.00
_cell.angle_beta   90.00
_cell.angle_gamma   90.00
#
_symmetry.space_group_name_H-M   'P 1'
#
loop_
_entity.id
_entity.type
_entity.pdbx_description
1 polymer ?
#
loop_
_entity_poly.entity_id
_entity_poly.type
_entity_poly.pdbx_seq_one_letter_code
_entity_poly.pdbx_strand_id
1 'polypeptide(L)'
;MSKRTTPFSATVLGTPRIGPHRELKRAIESYWAGRIDAAGLETVAAGLRRDTIATLAAAGLDSIPVNTFSYYDQMLDTAVLLGALPERVAHITDPLDRYFAAARGTADVTPLEMTKWFDTNYH
;
A
#
# COMPACT_ATOMS: atom_id res chain seq x y z
N MET A 1 -28.69 -21.13 11.08
CA MET A 1 -27.51 -21.40 10.25
C MET A 1 -26.55 -22.28 11.04
N SER A 2 -26.33 -23.52 10.59
CA SER A 2 -25.38 -24.43 11.22
C SER A 2 -23.97 -23.88 11.02
N LYS A 3 -23.21 -23.62 12.10
CA LYS A 3 -21.79 -23.32 12.00
C LYS A 3 -21.09 -24.58 11.42
N ARG A 4 -20.59 -24.49 10.22
CA ARG A 4 -19.70 -25.52 9.68
C ARG A 4 -18.46 -25.54 10.56
N THR A 5 -18.33 -26.53 11.41
CA THR A 5 -17.09 -26.83 12.10
C THR A 5 -16.16 -27.52 11.10
N THR A 6 -15.49 -26.76 10.27
CA THR A 6 -14.39 -27.28 9.44
C THR A 6 -13.15 -27.40 10.33
N PRO A 7 -12.43 -28.52 10.26
CA PRO A 7 -11.24 -28.73 11.11
C PRO A 7 -10.04 -27.82 10.71
N PHE A 8 -10.16 -27.07 9.64
CA PHE A 8 -9.18 -26.08 9.19
C PHE A 8 -9.89 -24.92 8.50
N SER A 9 -9.24 -23.74 8.48
CA SER A 9 -9.74 -22.54 7.83
C SER A 9 -8.92 -22.23 6.58
N ALA A 10 -9.60 -21.73 5.55
CA ALA A 10 -8.97 -21.25 4.32
C ALA A 10 -8.68 -19.75 4.41
N THR A 11 -7.45 -19.38 4.12
CA THR A 11 -7.03 -17.97 4.02
C THR A 11 -5.94 -17.81 2.96
N VAL A 12 -5.56 -16.58 2.69
CA VAL A 12 -4.41 -16.23 1.85
C VAL A 12 -3.49 -15.29 2.62
N LEU A 13 -2.20 -15.28 2.29
CA LEU A 13 -1.22 -14.40 2.94
C LEU A 13 -1.31 -12.97 2.44
N GLY A 14 -1.77 -12.77 1.22
CA GLY A 14 -1.91 -11.46 0.59
C GLY A 14 -2.43 -11.55 -0.83
N THR A 15 -2.62 -10.39 -1.44
CA THR A 15 -3.11 -10.24 -2.81
C THR A 15 -2.34 -9.13 -3.53
N PRO A 16 -2.26 -9.17 -4.87
CA PRO A 16 -1.73 -8.05 -5.63
C PRO A 16 -2.54 -6.78 -5.36
N ARG A 17 -1.84 -5.67 -5.07
CA ARG A 17 -2.46 -4.39 -4.72
C ARG A 17 -2.64 -3.43 -5.89
N ILE A 18 -1.93 -3.69 -7.00
CA ILE A 18 -1.79 -2.72 -8.09
C ILE A 18 -3.09 -2.50 -8.88
N GLY A 19 -4.03 -3.44 -8.78
CA GLY A 19 -5.25 -3.49 -9.57
C GLY A 19 -5.08 -4.24 -10.89
N PRO A 20 -6.16 -4.83 -11.44
CA PRO A 20 -6.10 -5.66 -12.65
C PRO A 20 -5.62 -4.90 -13.90
N HIS A 21 -5.82 -3.58 -13.93
CA HIS A 21 -5.37 -2.71 -15.01
C HIS A 21 -4.34 -1.68 -14.55
N ARG A 22 -3.63 -1.96 -13.44
CA ARG A 22 -2.60 -1.09 -12.85
C ARG A 22 -3.15 0.26 -12.36
N GLU A 23 -4.37 0.26 -11.83
CA GLU A 23 -5.09 1.46 -11.38
C GLU A 23 -4.31 2.22 -10.33
N LEU A 24 -3.73 1.51 -9.34
CA LEU A 24 -2.94 2.13 -8.28
C LEU A 24 -1.72 2.86 -8.84
N LYS A 25 -0.99 2.22 -9.77
CA LYS A 25 0.18 2.86 -10.39
C LYS A 25 -0.21 4.16 -11.10
N ARG A 26 -1.27 4.12 -11.91
CA ARG A 26 -1.73 5.32 -12.64
C ARG A 26 -2.20 6.43 -11.70
N ALA A 27 -2.88 6.06 -10.62
CA ALA A 27 -3.35 7.04 -9.61
C ALA A 27 -2.15 7.70 -8.89
N ILE A 28 -1.16 6.92 -8.48
CA ILE A 28 0.06 7.43 -7.84
C ILE A 28 0.82 8.36 -8.80
N GLU A 29 1.03 7.95 -10.04
CA GLU A 29 1.68 8.78 -11.06
C GLU A 29 0.90 10.06 -11.36
N SER A 30 -0.43 10.01 -11.30
CA SER A 30 -1.29 11.19 -11.45
C SER A 30 -1.20 12.13 -10.24
N TYR A 31 -1.12 11.59 -9.04
CA TYR A 31 -0.88 12.35 -7.83
C TYR A 31 0.48 13.07 -7.87
N TRP A 32 1.54 12.36 -8.21
CA TRP A 32 2.87 12.95 -8.34
C TRP A 32 2.96 14.04 -9.43
N ALA A 33 2.15 13.92 -10.46
CA ALA A 33 2.06 14.92 -11.52
C ALA A 33 1.07 16.07 -11.21
N GLY A 34 0.47 16.09 -10.02
CA GLY A 34 -0.50 17.10 -9.61
C GLY A 34 -1.83 17.05 -10.38
N ARG A 35 -2.14 15.94 -11.06
CA ARG A 35 -3.40 15.78 -11.80
C ARG A 35 -4.57 15.36 -10.92
N ILE A 36 -4.30 14.71 -9.80
CA ILE A 36 -5.27 14.42 -8.75
C ILE A 36 -4.66 14.79 -7.40
N ASP A 37 -5.51 15.07 -6.44
CA ASP A 37 -5.13 15.34 -5.04
C ASP A 37 -5.10 14.05 -4.20
N ALA A 38 -4.79 14.19 -2.91
CA ALA A 38 -4.76 13.09 -1.96
C ALA A 38 -6.12 12.38 -1.85
N ALA A 39 -7.23 13.12 -1.92
CA ALA A 39 -8.58 12.55 -1.88
C ALA A 39 -8.88 11.72 -3.13
N GLY A 40 -8.44 12.16 -4.29
CA GLY A 40 -8.54 11.42 -5.55
C GLY A 40 -7.73 10.13 -5.50
N LEU A 41 -6.50 10.16 -4.98
CA LEU A 41 -5.67 8.98 -4.80
C LEU A 41 -6.32 7.99 -3.82
N GLU A 42 -6.83 8.47 -2.68
CA GLU A 42 -7.50 7.63 -1.69
C GLU A 42 -8.79 7.01 -2.24
N THR A 43 -9.52 7.71 -3.09
CA THR A 43 -10.71 7.15 -3.75
C THR A 43 -10.38 5.91 -4.57
N VAL A 44 -9.31 5.95 -5.35
CA VAL A 44 -8.84 4.78 -6.13
C VAL A 44 -8.37 3.67 -5.20
N ALA A 45 -7.57 4.01 -4.19
CA ALA A 45 -7.04 3.05 -3.23
C ALA A 45 -8.15 2.34 -2.43
N ALA A 46 -9.15 3.09 -1.95
CA ALA A 46 -10.31 2.54 -1.25
C ALA A 46 -11.12 1.60 -2.14
N GLY A 47 -11.30 1.96 -3.41
CA GLY A 47 -11.94 1.10 -4.42
C GLY A 47 -11.21 -0.24 -4.55
N LEU A 48 -9.90 -0.21 -4.75
CA LEU A 48 -9.10 -1.42 -4.88
C LEU A 48 -9.14 -2.32 -3.63
N ARG A 49 -9.06 -1.72 -2.42
CA ARG A 49 -9.20 -2.47 -1.17
C ARG A 49 -10.55 -3.15 -1.05
N ARG A 50 -11.64 -2.43 -1.34
CA ARG A 50 -13.00 -2.94 -1.30
C ARG A 50 -13.19 -4.10 -2.29
N ASP A 51 -12.74 -3.93 -3.52
CA ASP A 51 -12.89 -4.93 -4.58
C ASP A 51 -12.09 -6.20 -4.26
N THR A 52 -10.90 -6.05 -3.68
CA THR A 52 -10.09 -7.18 -3.19
C THR A 52 -10.83 -7.94 -2.10
N ILE A 53 -11.35 -7.25 -1.08
CA ILE A 53 -12.10 -7.88 0.02
C ILE A 53 -13.35 -8.59 -0.53
N ALA A 54 -14.09 -7.96 -1.43
CA ALA A 54 -15.28 -8.54 -2.04
C ALA A 54 -14.94 -9.82 -2.84
N THR A 55 -13.86 -9.79 -3.61
CA THR A 55 -13.39 -10.95 -4.38
C THR A 55 -13.01 -12.12 -3.48
N LEU A 56 -12.25 -11.86 -2.41
CA LEU A 56 -11.82 -12.90 -1.46
C LEU A 56 -13.00 -13.46 -0.67
N ALA A 57 -13.94 -12.62 -0.28
CA ALA A 57 -15.18 -13.05 0.39
C ALA A 57 -16.03 -13.92 -0.52
N ALA A 58 -16.18 -13.54 -1.80
CA ALA A 58 -16.92 -14.33 -2.80
C ALA A 58 -16.24 -15.67 -3.10
N ALA A 59 -14.93 -15.77 -2.96
CA ALA A 59 -14.18 -17.02 -3.07
C ALA A 59 -14.41 -17.98 -1.90
N GLY A 60 -15.09 -17.56 -0.83
CA GLY A 60 -15.44 -18.40 0.31
C GLY A 60 -14.32 -18.60 1.33
N LEU A 61 -13.38 -17.66 1.42
CA LEU A 61 -12.36 -17.70 2.47
C LEU A 61 -12.98 -17.52 3.87
N ASP A 62 -12.46 -18.24 4.84
CA ASP A 62 -12.87 -18.14 6.23
C ASP A 62 -12.26 -16.92 6.93
N SER A 63 -11.10 -16.48 6.46
CA SER A 63 -10.39 -15.31 6.96
C SER A 63 -9.78 -14.53 5.79
N ILE A 64 -9.98 -13.21 5.80
CA ILE A 64 -9.50 -12.30 4.77
C ILE A 64 -8.45 -11.36 5.38
N PRO A 65 -7.22 -11.33 4.85
CA PRO A 65 -6.20 -10.40 5.33
C PRO A 65 -6.57 -8.96 4.95
N VAL A 66 -6.43 -8.04 5.88
CA VAL A 66 -6.75 -6.61 5.68
C VAL A 66 -5.51 -5.73 5.56
N ASN A 67 -4.34 -6.23 5.93
CA ASN A 67 -3.08 -5.48 5.89
C ASN A 67 -2.20 -5.90 4.70
N THR A 68 -2.77 -5.95 3.51
CA THR A 68 -2.07 -6.36 2.28
C THR A 68 -1.92 -5.23 1.27
N PHE A 69 -2.55 -4.08 1.53
CA PHE A 69 -2.48 -2.90 0.68
C PHE A 69 -1.33 -2.00 1.12
N SER A 70 -0.61 -1.43 0.16
CA SER A 70 0.38 -0.37 0.35
C SER A 70 0.32 0.56 -0.85
N TYR A 71 0.56 1.86 -0.65
CA TYR A 71 0.72 2.79 -1.76
C TYR A 71 2.01 2.52 -2.55
N TYR A 72 3.09 2.22 -1.84
CA TYR A 72 4.40 2.07 -2.46
C TYR A 72 5.12 0.80 -1.99
N ASP A 73 5.41 0.68 -0.69
CA ASP A 73 6.21 -0.38 -0.12
C ASP A 73 5.79 -0.69 1.33
N GLN A 74 5.64 -1.97 1.67
CA GLN A 74 5.19 -2.39 3.00
C GLN A 74 6.25 -2.17 4.08
N MET A 75 7.52 -2.19 3.74
CA MET A 75 8.61 -1.86 4.68
C MET A 75 8.56 -0.39 5.02
N LEU A 76 8.35 0.48 4.03
CA LEU A 76 8.15 1.91 4.23
C LEU A 76 6.89 2.19 5.07
N ASP A 77 5.78 1.51 4.82
CA ASP A 77 4.56 1.62 5.62
C ASP A 77 4.84 1.30 7.10
N THR A 78 5.62 0.26 7.35
CA THR A 78 6.03 -0.14 8.71
C THR A 78 6.95 0.91 9.35
N ALA A 79 7.89 1.46 8.61
CA ALA A 79 8.76 2.55 9.08
C ALA A 79 7.94 3.79 9.47
N VAL A 80 6.92 4.14 8.68
CA VAL A 80 5.99 5.22 9.02
C VAL A 80 5.21 4.91 10.30
N LEU A 81 4.67 3.70 10.41
CA LEU A 81 3.91 3.26 11.58
C LEU A 81 4.74 3.35 12.88
N LEU A 82 6.01 3.00 12.80
CA LEU A 82 6.93 3.03 13.94
C LEU A 82 7.58 4.41 14.19
N GLY A 83 7.27 5.42 13.38
CA GLY A 83 7.93 6.72 13.47
C GLY A 83 9.42 6.69 13.11
N ALA A 84 9.85 5.73 12.30
CA ALA A 84 11.26 5.48 11.97
C ALA A 84 11.71 6.12 10.64
N LEU A 85 11.00 7.15 10.17
CA LEU A 85 11.44 7.91 9.01
C LEU A 85 12.66 8.79 9.36
N PRO A 86 13.59 8.98 8.41
CA PRO A 86 14.80 9.77 8.66
C PRO A 86 14.48 11.26 8.87
N GLU A 87 15.31 11.93 9.66
CA GLU A 87 15.18 13.34 10.00
C GLU A 87 15.06 14.26 8.76
N ARG A 88 15.74 13.90 7.68
CA ARG A 88 15.71 14.70 6.43
C ARG A 88 14.33 14.89 5.79
N VAL A 89 13.32 14.08 6.15
CA VAL A 89 11.94 14.25 5.70
C VAL A 89 11.03 14.90 6.75
N ALA A 90 11.53 15.17 7.96
CA ALA A 90 10.73 15.66 9.08
C ALA A 90 10.09 17.03 8.83
N HIS A 91 10.72 17.87 8.00
CA HIS A 91 10.20 19.19 7.64
C HIS A 91 8.97 19.15 6.71
N ILE A 92 8.69 18.02 6.08
CA ILE A 92 7.53 17.86 5.21
C ILE A 92 6.31 17.56 6.10
N THR A 93 5.39 18.50 6.18
CA THR A 93 4.26 18.44 7.12
C THR A 93 3.14 17.52 6.67
N ASP A 94 2.85 17.47 5.38
CA ASP A 94 1.84 16.56 4.84
C ASP A 94 2.32 15.10 4.93
N PRO A 95 1.55 14.20 5.57
CA PRO A 95 1.98 12.81 5.78
C PRO A 95 2.18 12.02 4.49
N LEU A 96 1.34 12.25 3.48
CA LEU A 96 1.41 11.54 2.20
C LEU A 96 2.60 12.03 1.37
N ASP A 97 2.82 13.34 1.32
CA ASP A 97 3.98 13.92 0.67
C ASP A 97 5.28 13.48 1.35
N ARG A 98 5.30 13.42 2.68
CA ARG A 98 6.43 12.89 3.45
C ARG A 98 6.72 11.44 3.12
N TYR A 99 5.68 10.61 3.03
CA TYR A 99 5.77 9.21 2.65
C TYR A 99 6.42 9.06 1.26
N PHE A 100 5.93 9.77 0.27
CA PHE A 100 6.48 9.72 -1.08
C PHE A 100 7.85 10.38 -1.21
N ALA A 101 8.14 11.42 -0.43
CA ALA A 101 9.47 12.00 -0.38
C ALA A 101 10.51 11.01 0.18
N ALA A 102 10.14 10.24 1.20
CA ALA A 102 10.99 9.17 1.71
C ALA A 102 11.24 8.08 0.65
N ALA A 103 10.20 7.71 -0.11
CA ALA A 103 10.29 6.66 -1.13
C ALA A 103 11.11 7.06 -2.37
N ARG A 104 10.89 8.29 -2.87
CA ARG A 104 11.41 8.72 -4.18
C ARG A 104 12.43 9.85 -4.09
N GLY A 105 12.51 10.52 -2.95
CA GLY A 105 13.19 11.79 -2.82
C GLY A 105 12.40 12.95 -3.44
N THR A 106 12.95 14.12 -3.26
CA THR A 106 12.54 15.39 -3.90
C THR A 106 13.76 16.08 -4.46
N ALA A 107 13.62 17.31 -4.96
CA ALA A 107 14.77 18.12 -5.38
C ALA A 107 15.79 18.31 -4.22
N ASP A 108 15.30 18.38 -2.98
CA ASP A 108 16.09 18.72 -1.80
C ASP A 108 16.27 17.54 -0.81
N VAL A 109 15.59 16.41 -1.06
CA VAL A 109 15.59 15.25 -0.17
C VAL A 109 16.05 14.00 -0.90
N THR A 110 17.12 13.40 -0.43
CA THR A 110 17.56 12.09 -0.92
C THR A 110 16.58 10.99 -0.47
N PRO A 111 16.14 10.11 -1.36
CA PRO A 111 15.25 9.00 -0.98
C PRO A 111 15.92 8.05 0.00
N LEU A 112 15.11 7.18 0.62
CA LEU A 112 15.62 6.04 1.35
C LEU A 112 16.37 5.10 0.41
N GLU A 113 17.39 4.42 0.96
CA GLU A 113 18.12 3.43 0.20
C GLU A 113 17.22 2.23 -0.11
N MET A 114 17.23 1.81 -1.36
CA MET A 114 16.46 0.65 -1.79
C MET A 114 17.29 -0.61 -1.61
N THR A 115 16.87 -1.48 -0.70
CA THR A 115 17.51 -2.78 -0.50
C THR A 115 16.93 -3.80 -1.46
N LYS A 116 17.81 -4.47 -2.20
CA LYS A 116 17.42 -5.54 -3.11
C LYS A 116 17.50 -6.89 -2.40
N TRP A 117 16.40 -7.63 -2.41
CA TRP A 117 16.33 -8.98 -1.89
C TRP A 117 15.78 -9.90 -2.97
N PHE A 118 16.62 -10.80 -3.50
CA PHE A 118 16.34 -11.58 -4.71
C PHE A 118 15.90 -10.66 -5.87
N ASP A 119 14.71 -10.86 -6.42
CA ASP A 119 14.16 -10.02 -7.49
C ASP A 119 13.20 -8.93 -6.97
N THR A 120 13.18 -8.67 -5.68
CA THR A 120 12.35 -7.64 -5.05
C THR A 120 13.20 -6.49 -4.50
N ASN A 121 12.60 -5.33 -4.41
CA ASN A 121 13.22 -4.13 -3.84
C ASN A 121 12.40 -3.65 -2.64
N TYR A 122 13.08 -3.26 -1.55
CA TYR A 122 12.49 -2.72 -0.33
C TYR A 122 13.21 -1.43 0.08
N HIS A 123 12.44 -0.49 0.65
CA HIS A 123 12.97 0.74 1.23
C HIS A 123 13.26 0.60 2.72
#